data_affe3392fcdeb36c854f52faba0501d4
#
_entry.id   affe3392fcdeb36c854f52faba0501d4
#
_cell.length_a   1.000
_cell.length_b   1.000
_cell.length_c   1.000
_cell.angle_alpha   90.00
_cell.angle_beta   90.00
_cell.angle_gamma   90.00
#
_symmetry.space_group_name_H-M   'P 1'
#
loop_
_entity.id
_entity.type
_entity.pdbx_description
1 polymer ?
#
loop_
_entity_poly.entity_id
_entity_poly.type
_entity_poly.pdbx_seq_one_letter_code
_entity_poly.pdbx_strand_id
1 'polypeptide(L)'
;MNTIQSGLLFSLTGVAAVASMTSCTSQKKAEEQKQYNIVYIMTDDHTAQMMSCYDHRYMETPNLDRIAADGVRFTNSFVANSLSGPSRACMITGKHSCANKFYDNTTCVFDASQQTFPKLLQQAGYQTALVGKWHLESLPTGFDYWEIVPGQGDYYNPDFITQDNDTIQKHGYVTNIITDDAIDWMENQRDTNKPFCILIHHKAIHRNWLADTCNLALYEDKTFPLPDNFFDDYEGRPAAAAQEMSIVKDMDMIYDLKMLHPDKETRLKSLYEKYIGRMDEGQRAAWDKFYGPIIDDFYKKNPQGKELANWKFQRYIRDYMKTVKSLDDNVGRVLDYLKEKGLLDNTLVVYTSDQGFYMGEHGWFDKRFMYEESMHTPLIMCLPKGFDRKGDIGELVQNIDYAPTFLELAGVKVPEDIQGLSLVPLLKGERPENWRKSLYYHFYEYPAEHMVKRHYGVRTERYKLIHFYNDIDEWELYDLQADPTEMRNIYGQPGTEDIVKELKTELTALQEQYNDPVRFSPERDKE
;
A
#
# COMPACT_ATOMS: atom_id res chain seq x y z
N MET A 1 -92.12 -7.74 -51.47
CA MET A 1 -93.36 -7.84 -50.62
C MET A 1 -92.96 -7.31 -49.26
N ASN A 2 -93.39 -6.12 -49.03
CA ASN A 2 -94.26 -5.60 -47.93
C ASN A 2 -93.67 -5.89 -46.53
N THR A 3 -93.59 -4.97 -45.57
CA THR A 3 -94.20 -3.69 -45.28
C THR A 3 -93.53 -3.19 -43.99
N ILE A 4 -93.09 -1.95 -43.91
CA ILE A 4 -93.54 -0.79 -43.19
C ILE A 4 -93.98 -1.01 -41.70
N GLN A 5 -93.30 -0.33 -40.77
CA GLN A 5 -93.83 0.76 -39.87
C GLN A 5 -92.84 0.97 -38.72
N SER A 6 -92.30 2.14 -38.62
CA SER A 6 -92.70 3.38 -37.94
C SER A 6 -92.82 3.28 -36.42
N GLY A 7 -92.11 4.09 -35.73
CA GLY A 7 -92.45 4.52 -34.37
C GLY A 7 -91.36 5.17 -33.54
N LEU A 8 -91.33 6.51 -33.63
CA LEU A 8 -91.11 7.59 -32.65
C LEU A 8 -90.05 7.46 -31.54
N LEU A 9 -89.10 8.36 -31.63
CA LEU A 9 -88.57 9.35 -30.68
C LEU A 9 -88.86 9.15 -29.17
N PHE A 10 -87.84 9.14 -28.37
CA PHE A 10 -87.67 10.03 -27.20
C PHE A 10 -86.17 10.26 -26.92
N SER A 11 -85.82 11.56 -26.94
CA SER A 11 -84.50 12.08 -26.55
C SER A 11 -84.34 12.11 -25.03
N LEU A 12 -83.21 11.60 -24.51
CA LEU A 12 -82.74 11.98 -23.20
C LEU A 12 -81.23 12.25 -23.28
N THR A 13 -80.92 13.53 -23.13
CA THR A 13 -79.61 14.08 -22.96
C THR A 13 -79.01 13.64 -21.60
N GLY A 14 -78.08 12.74 -21.62
CA GLY A 14 -77.26 12.40 -20.46
C GLY A 14 -75.83 12.96 -20.62
N VAL A 15 -75.52 14.01 -19.86
CA VAL A 15 -74.18 14.59 -19.77
C VAL A 15 -73.28 13.63 -19.02
N ALA A 16 -72.42 12.94 -19.72
CA ALA A 16 -71.34 12.16 -19.10
C ALA A 16 -70.11 13.05 -18.82
N ALA A 17 -69.91 13.43 -17.56
CA ALA A 17 -68.68 14.08 -17.10
C ALA A 17 -67.51 13.06 -17.14
N VAL A 18 -66.65 13.22 -18.11
CA VAL A 18 -65.37 12.50 -18.15
C VAL A 18 -64.45 13.16 -17.13
N ALA A 19 -64.31 12.53 -15.94
CA ALA A 19 -63.25 12.85 -14.97
C ALA A 19 -61.91 12.36 -15.51
N SER A 20 -61.09 13.25 -16.05
CA SER A 20 -59.72 13.02 -16.39
C SER A 20 -58.92 12.85 -15.09
N MET A 21 -58.70 11.62 -14.66
CA MET A 21 -57.70 11.34 -13.63
C MET A 21 -56.30 11.53 -14.24
N THR A 22 -55.75 12.72 -14.07
CA THR A 22 -54.33 12.99 -14.28
C THR A 22 -53.55 12.27 -13.18
N SER A 23 -53.08 11.08 -13.49
CA SER A 23 -52.08 10.37 -12.67
C SER A 23 -50.80 11.17 -12.70
N CYS A 24 -50.54 11.98 -11.67
CA CYS A 24 -49.23 12.52 -11.38
C CYS A 24 -48.35 11.37 -10.92
N THR A 25 -47.74 10.65 -11.85
CA THR A 25 -46.54 9.86 -11.57
C THR A 25 -45.42 10.88 -11.30
N SER A 26 -45.17 11.14 -10.03
CA SER A 26 -43.91 11.76 -9.61
C SER A 26 -42.79 10.82 -10.02
N GLN A 27 -42.21 11.06 -11.18
CA GLN A 27 -40.89 10.54 -11.46
C GLN A 27 -39.97 11.08 -10.35
N LYS A 28 -39.64 10.25 -9.35
CA LYS A 28 -38.44 10.49 -8.54
C LYS A 28 -37.32 10.67 -9.56
N LYS A 29 -36.82 11.91 -9.75
CA LYS A 29 -35.55 12.14 -10.36
C LYS A 29 -34.60 11.21 -9.61
N ALA A 30 -33.98 10.26 -10.31
CA ALA A 30 -32.83 9.55 -9.75
C ALA A 30 -31.89 10.67 -9.29
N GLU A 31 -31.58 10.72 -8.00
CA GLU A 31 -30.52 11.59 -7.51
C GLU A 31 -29.28 11.20 -8.34
N GLU A 32 -28.75 12.14 -9.10
CA GLU A 32 -27.49 11.96 -9.81
C GLU A 32 -26.47 11.57 -8.74
N GLN A 33 -25.97 10.34 -8.83
CA GLN A 33 -24.99 9.83 -7.87
C GLN A 33 -23.77 10.73 -7.94
N LYS A 34 -23.44 11.39 -6.83
CA LYS A 34 -22.31 12.31 -6.77
C LYS A 34 -21.02 11.56 -7.08
N GLN A 35 -20.31 12.00 -8.09
CA GLN A 35 -19.01 11.45 -8.46
C GLN A 35 -17.91 12.20 -7.72
N TYR A 36 -17.11 11.49 -6.94
CA TYR A 36 -15.98 12.04 -6.19
C TYR A 36 -14.68 11.84 -6.98
N ASN A 37 -13.79 12.80 -6.92
CA ASN A 37 -12.41 12.60 -7.37
C ASN A 37 -11.67 11.68 -6.39
N ILE A 38 -10.66 11.02 -6.89
CA ILE A 38 -9.81 10.12 -6.10
C ILE A 38 -8.35 10.53 -6.31
N VAL A 39 -7.67 10.86 -5.22
CA VAL A 39 -6.22 11.05 -5.16
C VAL A 39 -5.66 9.94 -4.29
N TYR A 40 -5.00 8.98 -4.91
CA TYR A 40 -4.44 7.81 -4.23
C TYR A 40 -2.92 7.94 -4.18
N ILE A 41 -2.41 8.27 -3.00
CA ILE A 41 -0.98 8.43 -2.73
C ILE A 41 -0.48 7.13 -2.10
N MET A 42 0.40 6.44 -2.79
CA MET A 42 1.04 5.21 -2.30
C MET A 42 2.55 5.38 -2.28
N THR A 43 3.14 4.90 -1.22
CA THR A 43 4.58 4.90 -1.02
C THR A 43 5.14 3.49 -1.03
N ASP A 44 6.45 3.37 -1.01
CA ASP A 44 7.16 2.11 -0.99
C ASP A 44 7.86 1.94 0.36
N ASP A 45 7.53 0.87 1.09
CA ASP A 45 8.18 0.52 2.35
C ASP A 45 7.94 1.53 3.51
N HIS A 46 6.82 2.22 3.56
CA HIS A 46 6.54 3.14 4.68
C HIS A 46 5.80 2.43 5.81
N THR A 47 6.50 2.23 6.92
CA THR A 47 5.90 1.64 8.12
C THR A 47 5.07 2.66 8.90
N ALA A 48 3.95 2.23 9.49
CA ALA A 48 3.05 3.08 10.28
C ALA A 48 3.76 3.74 11.47
N GLN A 49 4.74 3.10 12.09
CA GLN A 49 5.48 3.66 13.22
C GLN A 49 6.35 4.88 12.88
N MET A 50 6.56 5.17 11.59
CA MET A 50 7.25 6.40 11.13
C MET A 50 6.27 7.50 10.68
N MET A 51 5.02 7.42 11.13
CA MET A 51 3.99 8.44 10.93
C MET A 51 3.47 8.91 12.30
N SER A 52 3.57 10.21 12.60
CA SER A 52 3.19 10.72 13.92
C SER A 52 1.71 10.49 14.28
N CYS A 53 0.82 10.38 13.32
CA CYS A 53 -0.57 10.00 13.59
C CYS A 53 -0.73 8.56 14.11
N TYR A 54 0.27 7.68 13.94
CA TYR A 54 0.28 6.33 14.52
C TYR A 54 1.21 6.23 15.73
N ASP A 55 2.39 6.86 15.67
CA ASP A 55 3.43 6.73 16.68
C ASP A 55 4.31 7.99 16.74
N HIS A 56 4.38 8.63 17.89
CA HIS A 56 5.16 9.86 18.12
C HIS A 56 6.61 9.61 18.56
N ARG A 57 7.07 8.35 18.63
CA ARG A 57 8.40 8.04 19.20
C ARG A 57 9.56 8.51 18.34
N TYR A 58 9.40 8.58 17.03
CA TYR A 58 10.50 8.78 16.09
C TYR A 58 10.51 10.16 15.47
N MET A 59 9.46 10.53 14.78
CA MET A 59 9.42 11.77 14.01
C MET A 59 8.02 12.38 13.93
N GLU A 60 7.96 13.64 13.54
CA GLU A 60 6.71 14.33 13.22
C GLU A 60 6.48 14.31 11.71
N THR A 61 5.25 14.00 11.32
CA THR A 61 4.77 14.00 9.92
C THR A 61 3.50 14.87 9.80
N PRO A 62 3.63 16.21 9.97
CA PRO A 62 2.48 17.09 10.15
C PRO A 62 1.53 17.11 8.95
N ASN A 63 2.01 16.84 7.74
CA ASN A 63 1.15 16.84 6.56
C ASN A 63 0.36 15.53 6.41
N LEU A 64 0.95 14.39 6.76
CA LEU A 64 0.24 13.12 6.88
C LEU A 64 -0.80 13.18 8.01
N ASP A 65 -0.45 13.81 9.12
CA ASP A 65 -1.37 14.01 10.26
C ASP A 65 -2.61 14.82 9.86
N ARG A 66 -2.51 15.76 8.90
CA ARG A 66 -3.68 16.50 8.35
C ARG A 66 -4.70 15.54 7.73
N ILE A 67 -4.26 14.53 6.98
CA ILE A 67 -5.16 13.55 6.37
C ILE A 67 -5.93 12.79 7.45
N ALA A 68 -5.21 12.31 8.49
CA ALA A 68 -5.83 11.58 9.59
C ALA A 68 -6.77 12.45 10.45
N ALA A 69 -6.37 13.71 10.72
CA ALA A 69 -7.14 14.64 11.56
C ALA A 69 -8.44 15.10 10.88
N ASP A 70 -8.40 15.32 9.57
CA ASP A 70 -9.57 15.74 8.79
C ASP A 70 -10.44 14.56 8.30
N GLY A 71 -10.01 13.32 8.54
CA GLY A 71 -10.66 12.13 8.06
C GLY A 71 -10.59 10.94 9.00
N VAL A 72 -10.17 9.79 8.48
CA VAL A 72 -10.10 8.53 9.22
C VAL A 72 -8.72 7.90 9.16
N ARG A 73 -8.37 7.17 10.24
CA ARG A 73 -7.19 6.34 10.34
C ARG A 73 -7.59 4.89 10.60
N PHE A 74 -7.13 3.97 9.76
CA PHE A 74 -7.32 2.55 9.98
C PHE A 74 -6.19 1.99 10.85
N THR A 75 -6.55 1.40 11.98
CA THR A 75 -5.58 0.85 12.92
C THR A 75 -5.23 -0.61 12.64
N ASN A 76 -6.02 -1.29 11.82
CA ASN A 76 -5.85 -2.70 11.44
C ASN A 76 -5.90 -2.86 9.90
N SER A 77 -4.97 -2.20 9.21
CA SER A 77 -4.81 -2.30 7.76
C SER A 77 -3.61 -3.16 7.40
N PHE A 78 -3.79 -4.13 6.51
CA PHE A 78 -2.80 -5.14 6.18
C PHE A 78 -2.67 -5.36 4.68
N VAL A 79 -1.56 -5.99 4.28
CA VAL A 79 -1.36 -6.44 2.89
C VAL A 79 -1.54 -7.95 2.77
N ALA A 80 -1.91 -8.40 1.56
CA ALA A 80 -2.09 -9.82 1.26
C ALA A 80 -0.78 -10.55 0.93
N ASN A 81 0.25 -9.79 0.56
CA ASN A 81 1.60 -10.25 0.27
C ASN A 81 2.55 -9.06 0.48
N SER A 82 3.49 -9.16 1.42
CA SER A 82 4.42 -8.08 1.78
C SER A 82 5.62 -8.01 0.83
N LEU A 83 5.34 -7.79 -0.45
CA LEU A 83 6.33 -7.59 -1.50
C LEU A 83 5.78 -6.61 -2.54
N SER A 84 6.58 -5.64 -2.96
CA SER A 84 6.09 -4.46 -3.69
C SER A 84 5.24 -4.79 -4.93
N GLY A 85 5.75 -5.59 -5.88
CA GLY A 85 4.98 -5.95 -7.08
C GLY A 85 3.68 -6.70 -6.78
N PRO A 86 3.73 -7.82 -6.03
CA PRO A 86 2.52 -8.55 -5.62
C PRO A 86 1.50 -7.70 -4.87
N SER A 87 1.94 -6.86 -3.93
CA SER A 87 1.04 -5.95 -3.20
C SER A 87 0.37 -4.96 -4.14
N ARG A 88 1.12 -4.34 -5.06
CA ARG A 88 0.58 -3.40 -6.07
C ARG A 88 -0.41 -4.09 -7.01
N ALA A 89 -0.13 -5.33 -7.43
CA ALA A 89 -1.07 -6.14 -8.21
C ALA A 89 -2.36 -6.44 -7.42
N CYS A 90 -2.25 -6.77 -6.12
CA CYS A 90 -3.42 -6.96 -5.26
C CYS A 90 -4.28 -5.68 -5.16
N MET A 91 -3.64 -4.52 -4.95
CA MET A 91 -4.34 -3.23 -4.84
C MET A 91 -5.09 -2.85 -6.12
N ILE A 92 -4.43 -2.99 -7.28
CA ILE A 92 -5.03 -2.54 -8.53
C ILE A 92 -6.13 -3.46 -9.07
N THR A 93 -6.08 -4.76 -8.70
CA THR A 93 -7.05 -5.77 -9.12
C THR A 93 -8.15 -6.02 -8.10
N GLY A 94 -7.93 -5.72 -6.82
CA GLY A 94 -8.79 -6.13 -5.71
C GLY A 94 -8.75 -7.63 -5.45
N LYS A 95 -7.65 -8.33 -5.81
CA LYS A 95 -7.51 -9.78 -5.77
C LYS A 95 -6.19 -10.19 -5.15
N HIS A 96 -6.20 -11.32 -4.42
CA HIS A 96 -4.97 -11.97 -3.94
C HIS A 96 -4.06 -12.40 -5.09
N SER A 97 -2.76 -12.58 -4.81
CA SER A 97 -1.75 -13.02 -5.78
C SER A 97 -2.12 -14.34 -6.47
N CYS A 98 -2.77 -15.27 -5.76
CA CYS A 98 -3.27 -16.53 -6.33
C CYS A 98 -4.32 -16.33 -7.44
N ALA A 99 -5.09 -15.22 -7.40
CA ALA A 99 -6.10 -14.90 -8.40
C ALA A 99 -5.56 -13.98 -9.50
N ASN A 100 -4.78 -12.94 -9.15
CA ASN A 100 -4.19 -12.02 -10.13
C ASN A 100 -2.92 -12.56 -10.82
N LYS A 101 -2.36 -13.69 -10.34
CA LYS A 101 -1.19 -14.40 -10.89
C LYS A 101 0.14 -13.65 -10.82
N PHE A 102 0.23 -12.61 -9.99
CA PHE A 102 1.48 -11.91 -9.73
C PHE A 102 2.01 -12.29 -8.35
N TYR A 103 2.97 -13.21 -8.31
CA TYR A 103 3.42 -13.90 -7.10
C TYR A 103 4.68 -13.29 -6.48
N ASP A 104 5.62 -12.84 -7.32
CA ASP A 104 6.95 -12.42 -6.92
C ASP A 104 7.51 -11.30 -7.83
N ASN A 105 8.62 -10.68 -7.41
CA ASN A 105 9.28 -9.61 -8.16
C ASN A 105 10.32 -10.11 -9.18
N THR A 106 10.60 -11.41 -9.23
CA THR A 106 11.73 -11.96 -9.99
C THR A 106 11.31 -12.65 -11.26
N THR A 107 10.15 -13.29 -11.26
CA THR A 107 9.69 -14.14 -12.37
C THR A 107 8.37 -13.69 -12.98
N CYS A 108 7.60 -12.86 -12.29
CA CYS A 108 6.26 -12.48 -12.73
C CYS A 108 6.27 -11.20 -13.57
N VAL A 109 5.44 -11.21 -14.64
CA VAL A 109 5.05 -10.04 -15.41
C VAL A 109 3.53 -9.92 -15.28
N PHE A 110 3.04 -8.74 -14.90
CA PHE A 110 1.59 -8.53 -14.75
C PHE A 110 0.90 -8.61 -16.10
N ASP A 111 -0.12 -9.47 -16.19
CA ASP A 111 -0.97 -9.54 -17.36
C ASP A 111 -1.83 -8.27 -17.47
N ALA A 112 -1.38 -7.35 -18.30
CA ALA A 112 -2.03 -6.06 -18.53
C ALA A 112 -3.44 -6.17 -19.17
N SER A 113 -3.87 -7.35 -19.61
CA SER A 113 -5.24 -7.59 -20.10
C SER A 113 -6.25 -7.74 -18.95
N GLN A 114 -5.80 -8.08 -17.74
CA GLN A 114 -6.65 -8.24 -16.57
C GLN A 114 -7.49 -7.00 -16.30
N GLN A 115 -8.66 -7.22 -15.72
CA GLN A 115 -9.50 -6.15 -15.21
C GLN A 115 -8.87 -5.50 -13.98
N THR A 116 -8.78 -4.17 -14.01
CA THR A 116 -8.25 -3.35 -12.91
C THR A 116 -9.23 -2.21 -12.63
N PHE A 117 -9.22 -1.66 -11.40
CA PHE A 117 -10.12 -0.57 -11.07
C PHE A 117 -9.94 0.68 -11.94
N PRO A 118 -8.71 1.08 -12.39
CA PRO A 118 -8.59 2.24 -13.29
C PRO A 118 -9.29 2.03 -14.63
N LYS A 119 -9.24 0.82 -15.21
CA LYS A 119 -9.98 0.51 -16.45
C LYS A 119 -11.49 0.66 -16.28
N LEU A 120 -12.02 0.21 -15.14
CA LEU A 120 -13.44 0.31 -14.84
C LEU A 120 -13.87 1.77 -14.59
N LEU A 121 -13.01 2.55 -13.92
CA LEU A 121 -13.24 3.99 -13.74
C LEU A 121 -13.22 4.74 -15.08
N GLN A 122 -12.28 4.42 -15.99
CA GLN A 122 -12.28 4.98 -17.34
C GLN A 122 -13.59 4.71 -18.09
N GLN A 123 -14.06 3.45 -18.05
CA GLN A 123 -15.34 3.07 -18.65
C GLN A 123 -16.54 3.82 -18.06
N ALA A 124 -16.44 4.24 -16.80
CA ALA A 124 -17.44 5.04 -16.11
C ALA A 124 -17.29 6.56 -16.32
N GLY A 125 -16.38 6.99 -17.19
CA GLY A 125 -16.20 8.38 -17.57
C GLY A 125 -15.20 9.15 -16.71
N TYR A 126 -14.49 8.49 -15.80
CA TYR A 126 -13.38 9.10 -15.08
C TYR A 126 -12.19 9.32 -16.01
N GLN A 127 -11.45 10.39 -15.75
CA GLN A 127 -10.11 10.56 -16.27
C GLN A 127 -9.10 9.96 -15.29
N THR A 128 -8.22 9.10 -15.78
CA THR A 128 -7.31 8.32 -14.94
C THR A 128 -5.86 8.65 -15.22
N ALA A 129 -5.06 8.81 -14.17
CA ALA A 129 -3.63 9.08 -14.29
C ALA A 129 -2.79 8.24 -13.32
N LEU A 130 -1.54 7.97 -13.71
CA LEU A 130 -0.53 7.31 -12.88
C LEU A 130 0.81 8.03 -13.02
N VAL A 131 1.40 8.46 -11.90
CA VAL A 131 2.73 9.07 -11.87
C VAL A 131 3.60 8.35 -10.84
N GLY A 132 4.83 7.96 -11.26
CA GLY A 132 5.85 7.40 -10.38
C GLY A 132 6.04 5.90 -10.49
N LYS A 133 6.16 5.17 -9.36
CA LYS A 133 6.53 3.76 -9.37
C LYS A 133 5.37 2.84 -9.76
N TRP A 134 5.53 2.10 -10.84
CA TRP A 134 4.59 1.05 -11.30
C TRP A 134 4.96 -0.34 -10.79
N HIS A 135 6.15 -0.81 -11.14
CA HIS A 135 6.77 -2.04 -10.66
C HIS A 135 5.93 -3.31 -10.86
N LEU A 136 5.29 -3.44 -12.01
CA LEU A 136 4.54 -4.65 -12.41
C LEU A 136 5.12 -5.32 -13.66
N GLU A 137 6.32 -4.92 -14.11
CA GLU A 137 7.08 -5.47 -15.24
C GLU A 137 6.35 -5.41 -16.60
N SER A 138 5.15 -4.82 -16.64
CA SER A 138 4.39 -4.49 -17.84
C SER A 138 4.14 -2.99 -17.90
N LEU A 139 3.81 -2.45 -19.09
CA LEU A 139 3.39 -1.05 -19.19
C LEU A 139 1.99 -0.86 -18.55
N PRO A 140 1.71 0.31 -17.95
CA PRO A 140 0.40 0.62 -17.39
C PRO A 140 -0.71 0.59 -18.45
N THR A 141 -1.87 0.07 -18.07
CA THR A 141 -3.09 0.09 -18.88
C THR A 141 -4.29 0.54 -18.04
N GLY A 142 -5.25 1.22 -18.68
CA GLY A 142 -6.40 1.78 -17.99
C GLY A 142 -6.13 3.19 -17.41
N PHE A 143 -5.17 3.89 -18.00
CA PHE A 143 -4.86 5.28 -17.68
C PHE A 143 -4.88 6.15 -18.95
N ASP A 144 -5.44 7.35 -18.83
CA ASP A 144 -5.42 8.36 -19.89
C ASP A 144 -4.07 9.07 -19.94
N TYR A 145 -3.38 9.11 -18.81
CA TYR A 145 -2.01 9.62 -18.67
C TYR A 145 -1.20 8.73 -17.74
N TRP A 146 0.04 8.45 -18.10
CA TRP A 146 0.98 7.87 -17.16
C TRP A 146 2.43 8.23 -17.48
N GLU A 147 3.22 8.35 -16.45
CA GLU A 147 4.66 8.53 -16.48
C GLU A 147 5.29 7.81 -15.31
N ILE A 148 6.11 6.80 -15.57
CA ILE A 148 6.59 5.87 -14.55
C ILE A 148 8.11 5.80 -14.48
N VAL A 149 8.64 5.57 -13.26
CA VAL A 149 10.06 5.24 -13.09
C VAL A 149 10.32 3.80 -13.50
N PRO A 150 11.44 3.50 -14.21
CA PRO A 150 11.84 2.13 -14.54
C PRO A 150 12.13 1.30 -13.28
N GLY A 151 11.56 0.11 -13.18
CA GLY A 151 11.79 -0.82 -12.07
C GLY A 151 11.61 -0.17 -10.70
N GLN A 152 12.68 -0.13 -9.89
CA GLN A 152 12.68 0.50 -8.56
C GLN A 152 12.85 2.03 -8.61
N GLY A 153 13.25 2.61 -9.74
CA GLY A 153 13.56 4.04 -9.89
C GLY A 153 14.83 4.48 -9.14
N ASP A 154 15.31 5.67 -9.47
CA ASP A 154 16.46 6.32 -8.85
C ASP A 154 16.01 7.51 -8.00
N TYR A 155 16.70 7.82 -6.90
CA TYR A 155 16.36 8.98 -6.08
C TYR A 155 16.78 10.31 -6.70
N TYR A 156 17.94 10.34 -7.36
CA TYR A 156 18.49 11.55 -7.99
C TYR A 156 18.46 11.43 -9.50
N ASN A 157 18.01 12.50 -10.15
CA ASN A 157 17.96 12.65 -11.59
C ASN A 157 17.41 11.40 -12.30
N PRO A 158 16.20 10.93 -11.86
CA PRO A 158 15.64 9.67 -12.32
C PRO A 158 15.28 9.68 -13.80
N ASP A 159 15.30 8.48 -14.39
CA ASP A 159 14.67 8.24 -15.67
C ASP A 159 13.17 7.99 -15.47
N PHE A 160 12.37 8.40 -16.45
CA PHE A 160 10.94 8.10 -16.54
C PHE A 160 10.63 7.50 -17.92
N ILE A 161 9.74 6.53 -17.92
CA ILE A 161 9.13 6.00 -19.14
C ILE A 161 7.80 6.72 -19.34
N THR A 162 7.61 7.31 -20.50
CA THR A 162 6.39 8.05 -20.86
C THR A 162 5.39 7.17 -21.62
N GLN A 163 4.17 7.67 -21.81
CA GLN A 163 3.12 7.00 -22.58
C GLN A 163 3.54 6.65 -24.03
N ASP A 164 4.42 7.44 -24.62
CA ASP A 164 4.97 7.18 -25.95
C ASP A 164 6.05 6.10 -25.93
N ASN A 165 6.30 5.50 -24.77
CA ASN A 165 7.35 4.52 -24.51
C ASN A 165 8.76 5.06 -24.72
N ASP A 166 8.93 6.38 -24.57
CA ASP A 166 10.21 7.03 -24.54
C ASP A 166 10.75 7.07 -23.11
N THR A 167 12.08 7.00 -22.98
CA THR A 167 12.75 7.21 -21.69
C THR A 167 13.34 8.60 -21.65
N ILE A 168 12.92 9.40 -20.66
CA ILE A 168 13.41 10.75 -20.42
C ILE A 168 14.04 10.84 -19.02
N GLN A 169 15.17 11.54 -18.92
CA GLN A 169 15.75 11.85 -17.62
C GLN A 169 15.24 13.20 -17.12
N LYS A 170 14.75 13.24 -15.87
CA LYS A 170 14.36 14.46 -15.19
C LYS A 170 15.38 14.84 -14.12
N HIS A 171 15.72 16.11 -14.06
CA HIS A 171 16.70 16.63 -13.11
C HIS A 171 16.04 16.96 -11.77
N GLY A 172 16.59 16.47 -10.67
CA GLY A 172 16.11 16.74 -9.32
C GLY A 172 15.97 15.49 -8.45
N TYR A 173 15.22 15.63 -7.37
CA TYR A 173 14.93 14.55 -6.43
C TYR A 173 13.59 13.91 -6.76
N VAL A 174 13.55 12.60 -6.87
CA VAL A 174 12.41 11.83 -7.42
C VAL A 174 11.07 12.12 -6.73
N THR A 175 11.06 12.30 -5.40
CA THR A 175 9.83 12.56 -4.66
C THR A 175 9.22 13.92 -5.04
N ASN A 176 10.08 14.94 -5.25
CA ASN A 176 9.65 16.25 -5.71
C ASN A 176 9.12 16.18 -7.15
N ILE A 177 9.82 15.49 -8.05
CA ILE A 177 9.45 15.34 -9.46
C ILE A 177 8.09 14.65 -9.60
N ILE A 178 7.88 13.52 -8.92
CA ILE A 178 6.60 12.80 -8.96
C ILE A 178 5.45 13.70 -8.50
N THR A 179 5.68 14.52 -7.48
CA THR A 179 4.67 15.48 -6.99
C THR A 179 4.42 16.60 -7.98
N ASP A 180 5.48 17.15 -8.59
CA ASP A 180 5.39 18.20 -9.61
C ASP A 180 4.57 17.72 -10.81
N ASP A 181 4.89 16.53 -11.33
CA ASP A 181 4.19 15.91 -12.45
C ASP A 181 2.71 15.64 -12.13
N ALA A 182 2.41 15.15 -10.92
CA ALA A 182 1.05 14.90 -10.49
C ALA A 182 0.23 16.20 -10.38
N ILE A 183 0.82 17.26 -9.83
CA ILE A 183 0.16 18.58 -9.73
C ILE A 183 0.00 19.19 -11.13
N ASP A 184 1.02 19.10 -11.99
CA ASP A 184 0.94 19.59 -13.37
C ASP A 184 -0.16 18.91 -14.16
N TRP A 185 -0.29 17.57 -14.05
CA TRP A 185 -1.37 16.85 -14.68
C TRP A 185 -2.74 17.33 -14.19
N MET A 186 -2.92 17.47 -12.88
CA MET A 186 -4.18 17.94 -12.30
C MET A 186 -4.52 19.38 -12.70
N GLU A 187 -3.51 20.25 -12.87
CA GLU A 187 -3.68 21.67 -13.19
C GLU A 187 -3.87 21.92 -14.68
N ASN A 188 -3.03 21.31 -15.53
CA ASN A 188 -2.84 21.73 -16.91
C ASN A 188 -3.31 20.72 -17.95
N GLN A 189 -3.45 19.41 -17.56
CA GLN A 189 -3.62 18.36 -18.57
C GLN A 189 -4.99 17.67 -18.50
N ARG A 190 -5.62 17.58 -17.32
CA ARG A 190 -6.92 16.93 -17.18
C ARG A 190 -8.07 17.75 -17.76
N ASP A 191 -9.13 17.09 -18.19
CA ASP A 191 -10.43 17.71 -18.49
C ASP A 191 -11.15 18.07 -17.17
N THR A 192 -11.29 19.37 -16.91
CA THR A 192 -11.91 19.86 -15.66
C THR A 192 -13.41 19.58 -15.54
N ASN A 193 -14.06 19.11 -16.61
CA ASN A 193 -15.49 18.75 -16.62
C ASN A 193 -15.71 17.28 -16.23
N LYS A 194 -14.66 16.50 -16.05
CA LYS A 194 -14.75 15.08 -15.68
C LYS A 194 -14.25 14.85 -14.27
N PRO A 195 -14.82 13.86 -13.55
CA PRO A 195 -14.20 13.35 -12.34
C PRO A 195 -12.89 12.67 -12.70
N PHE A 196 -11.94 12.65 -11.76
CA PHE A 196 -10.64 12.05 -12.00
C PHE A 196 -10.22 11.10 -10.89
N CYS A 197 -9.35 10.15 -11.26
CA CYS A 197 -8.61 9.30 -10.35
C CYS A 197 -7.13 9.39 -10.71
N ILE A 198 -6.30 9.89 -9.80
CA ILE A 198 -4.85 9.91 -9.97
C ILE A 198 -4.16 9.05 -8.92
N LEU A 199 -3.25 8.19 -9.39
CA LEU A 199 -2.36 7.37 -8.59
C LEU A 199 -0.99 8.06 -8.54
N ILE A 200 -0.60 8.53 -7.35
CA ILE A 200 0.70 9.16 -7.10
C ILE A 200 1.55 8.15 -6.32
N HIS A 201 2.39 7.42 -7.03
CA HIS A 201 3.15 6.31 -6.50
C HIS A 201 4.62 6.71 -6.28
N HIS A 202 4.97 7.05 -5.04
CA HIS A 202 6.34 7.43 -4.71
C HIS A 202 7.27 6.21 -4.64
N LYS A 203 8.52 6.39 -5.12
CA LYS A 203 9.64 5.48 -4.84
C LYS A 203 10.04 5.52 -3.35
N ALA A 204 9.99 6.69 -2.74
CA ALA A 204 10.26 6.82 -1.31
C ALA A 204 9.25 5.93 -0.52
N ILE A 205 9.69 5.19 0.43
CA ILE A 205 10.94 5.26 1.20
C ILE A 205 11.87 4.06 0.91
N HIS A 206 11.73 3.44 -0.24
CA HIS A 206 12.44 2.22 -0.59
C HIS A 206 13.96 2.34 -0.37
N ARG A 207 14.58 1.23 0.05
CA ARG A 207 16.04 1.02 0.08
C ARG A 207 16.66 1.60 -1.21
N ASN A 208 17.74 2.38 -1.18
CA ASN A 208 18.72 2.51 -0.11
C ASN A 208 18.63 3.85 0.67
N TRP A 209 17.47 4.49 0.74
CA TRP A 209 17.22 5.68 1.55
C TRP A 209 18.20 6.84 1.27
N LEU A 210 18.36 7.22 0.02
CA LEU A 210 19.15 8.40 -0.33
C LEU A 210 18.30 9.65 -0.07
N ALA A 211 18.61 10.36 1.00
CA ALA A 211 17.88 11.57 1.40
C ALA A 211 18.08 12.71 0.39
N ASP A 212 17.09 13.58 0.25
CA ASP A 212 17.26 14.85 -0.47
C ASP A 212 18.36 15.71 0.19
N THR A 213 19.15 16.41 -0.61
CA THR A 213 20.28 17.24 -0.14
C THR A 213 19.88 18.28 0.90
N CYS A 214 18.67 18.81 0.85
CA CYS A 214 18.14 19.75 1.84
C CYS A 214 17.85 19.11 3.21
N ASN A 215 17.71 17.78 3.27
CA ASN A 215 17.37 17.03 4.49
C ASN A 215 18.56 16.29 5.11
N LEU A 216 19.75 16.32 4.52
CA LEU A 216 20.92 15.54 4.95
C LEU A 216 21.28 15.70 6.43
N ALA A 217 21.18 16.93 6.96
CA ALA A 217 21.56 17.22 8.35
C ALA A 217 20.48 16.92 9.39
N LEU A 218 19.26 16.54 8.97
CA LEU A 218 18.18 16.28 9.91
C LEU A 218 18.47 15.05 10.77
N TYR A 219 18.03 15.09 12.03
CA TYR A 219 18.10 14.02 13.02
C TYR A 219 19.51 13.57 13.43
N GLU A 220 20.59 14.26 13.01
CA GLU A 220 21.96 13.87 13.36
C GLU A 220 22.29 14.11 14.84
N ASP A 221 21.62 15.05 15.47
CA ASP A 221 21.71 15.38 16.90
C ASP A 221 20.86 14.43 17.80
N LYS A 222 20.04 13.57 17.22
CA LYS A 222 19.15 12.67 17.95
C LYS A 222 19.72 11.25 18.01
N THR A 223 19.47 10.59 19.14
CA THR A 223 19.72 9.16 19.35
C THR A 223 18.40 8.46 19.59
N PHE A 224 18.16 7.37 18.88
CA PHE A 224 16.94 6.59 18.96
C PHE A 224 17.16 5.31 19.76
N PRO A 225 16.23 4.89 20.61
CA PRO A 225 16.33 3.63 21.31
C PRO A 225 16.25 2.46 20.32
N LEU A 226 17.04 1.42 20.59
CA LEU A 226 16.85 0.15 19.90
C LEU A 226 15.50 -0.45 20.28
N PRO A 227 14.78 -1.11 19.36
CA PRO A 227 13.63 -1.94 19.72
C PRO A 227 14.01 -2.99 20.79
N ASP A 228 13.08 -3.32 21.68
CA ASP A 228 13.33 -4.26 22.78
C ASP A 228 13.76 -5.65 22.27
N ASN A 229 13.27 -6.04 21.10
CA ASN A 229 13.60 -7.30 20.41
C ASN A 229 14.70 -7.17 19.35
N PHE A 230 15.50 -6.09 19.37
CA PHE A 230 16.58 -5.89 18.38
C PHE A 230 17.65 -7.02 18.38
N PHE A 231 17.91 -7.62 19.54
CA PHE A 231 18.84 -8.75 19.68
C PHE A 231 18.09 -10.07 19.85
N ASP A 232 17.11 -10.31 18.98
CA ASP A 232 16.33 -11.55 18.94
C ASP A 232 17.24 -12.73 18.56
N ASP A 233 17.10 -13.84 19.26
CA ASP A 233 17.85 -15.10 19.03
C ASP A 233 17.10 -16.10 18.15
N TYR A 234 15.85 -15.79 17.82
CA TYR A 234 14.92 -16.60 17.00
C TYR A 234 14.63 -17.99 17.57
N GLU A 235 14.69 -18.15 18.90
CA GLU A 235 14.40 -19.44 19.56
C GLU A 235 13.00 -19.97 19.15
N GLY A 236 12.98 -21.22 18.66
CA GLY A 236 11.73 -21.86 18.20
C GLY A 236 11.12 -21.33 16.89
N ARG A 237 11.92 -20.55 16.11
CA ARG A 237 11.50 -19.94 14.83
C ARG A 237 12.58 -20.14 13.75
N PRO A 238 12.72 -21.35 13.22
CA PRO A 238 13.79 -21.68 12.27
C PRO A 238 13.70 -20.92 10.96
N ALA A 239 12.51 -20.55 10.49
CA ALA A 239 12.37 -19.69 9.32
C ALA A 239 12.94 -18.28 9.57
N ALA A 240 12.66 -17.71 10.75
CA ALA A 240 13.22 -16.43 11.18
C ALA A 240 14.74 -16.49 11.34
N ALA A 241 15.28 -17.60 11.84
CA ALA A 241 16.73 -17.80 11.97
C ALA A 241 17.47 -17.92 10.62
N ALA A 242 16.77 -18.35 9.56
CA ALA A 242 17.36 -18.62 8.24
C ALA A 242 17.36 -17.43 7.29
N GLN A 243 16.79 -16.30 7.68
CA GLN A 243 16.69 -15.10 6.85
C GLN A 243 18.05 -14.35 6.70
N GLU A 244 18.15 -13.50 5.67
CA GLU A 244 19.32 -12.65 5.39
C GLU A 244 18.90 -11.16 5.33
N MET A 245 18.25 -10.65 6.39
CA MET A 245 17.84 -9.25 6.51
C MET A 245 18.18 -8.64 7.88
N SER A 246 19.23 -9.18 8.51
CA SER A 246 19.74 -8.65 9.78
C SER A 246 20.49 -7.34 9.58
N ILE A 247 20.14 -6.31 10.37
CA ILE A 247 20.88 -5.04 10.40
C ILE A 247 22.35 -5.29 10.75
N VAL A 248 22.62 -6.22 11.66
CA VAL A 248 23.98 -6.50 12.12
C VAL A 248 24.79 -7.22 11.06
N LYS A 249 24.23 -8.26 10.41
CA LYS A 249 24.97 -9.16 9.50
C LYS A 249 24.83 -8.77 8.03
N ASP A 250 23.63 -8.43 7.59
CA ASP A 250 23.27 -8.43 6.17
C ASP A 250 23.13 -7.01 5.57
N MET A 251 22.92 -6.00 6.43
CA MET A 251 22.85 -4.60 5.98
C MET A 251 24.21 -4.15 5.43
N ASP A 252 24.24 -3.77 4.16
CA ASP A 252 25.46 -3.44 3.43
C ASP A 252 26.03 -2.08 3.91
N MET A 253 27.32 -2.06 4.24
CA MET A 253 27.97 -0.85 4.79
C MET A 253 28.02 0.29 3.80
N ILE A 254 28.17 0.01 2.49
CA ILE A 254 28.29 1.02 1.46
C ILE A 254 26.92 1.38 0.90
N TYR A 255 26.17 0.41 0.43
CA TYR A 255 24.90 0.61 -0.23
C TYR A 255 23.82 1.16 0.72
N ASP A 256 23.66 0.53 1.88
CA ASP A 256 22.65 0.90 2.86
C ASP A 256 23.08 2.05 3.77
N LEU A 257 24.34 2.02 4.22
CA LEU A 257 24.84 2.92 5.26
C LEU A 257 25.75 4.03 4.73
N LYS A 258 26.01 4.08 3.41
CA LYS A 258 26.76 5.13 2.70
C LYS A 258 28.24 5.25 3.09
N MET A 259 28.79 4.19 3.70
CA MET A 259 30.20 4.18 4.17
C MET A 259 31.18 3.84 3.03
N LEU A 260 31.08 4.58 1.90
CA LEU A 260 31.96 4.42 0.75
C LEU A 260 33.39 4.84 1.11
N HIS A 261 34.32 3.91 1.03
CA HIS A 261 35.75 4.18 1.24
C HIS A 261 36.55 3.50 0.12
N PRO A 262 37.64 4.13 -0.39
CA PRO A 262 38.43 3.58 -1.50
C PRO A 262 38.92 2.16 -1.28
N ASP A 263 39.36 1.85 -0.04
CA ASP A 263 39.94 0.55 0.33
C ASP A 263 38.89 -0.48 0.82
N LYS A 264 37.59 -0.18 0.71
CA LYS A 264 36.54 -1.09 1.17
C LYS A 264 35.73 -1.62 -0.01
N GLU A 265 35.39 -2.88 0.07
CA GLU A 265 34.56 -3.57 -0.90
C GLU A 265 33.35 -4.20 -0.21
N THR A 266 32.18 -4.12 -0.84
CA THR A 266 30.97 -4.82 -0.45
C THR A 266 30.28 -5.37 -1.69
N ARG A 267 29.34 -6.30 -1.50
CA ARG A 267 28.56 -6.89 -2.60
C ARG A 267 27.83 -5.84 -3.44
N LEU A 268 27.38 -4.74 -2.83
CA LEU A 268 26.55 -3.73 -3.48
C LEU A 268 27.27 -2.41 -3.75
N LYS A 269 28.62 -2.35 -3.62
CA LYS A 269 29.39 -1.12 -3.87
C LYS A 269 29.14 -0.55 -5.26
N SER A 270 29.28 -1.37 -6.30
CA SER A 270 29.08 -0.91 -7.69
C SER A 270 27.68 -0.36 -7.94
N LEU A 271 26.67 -0.95 -7.30
CA LEU A 271 25.30 -0.46 -7.39
C LEU A 271 25.15 0.90 -6.69
N TYR A 272 25.77 1.07 -5.53
CA TYR A 272 25.78 2.36 -4.83
C TYR A 272 26.48 3.44 -5.66
N GLU A 273 27.65 3.14 -6.21
CA GLU A 273 28.41 4.06 -7.07
C GLU A 273 27.59 4.48 -8.31
N LYS A 274 26.84 3.55 -8.91
CA LYS A 274 25.91 3.87 -9.99
C LYS A 274 24.83 4.89 -9.55
N TYR A 275 24.26 4.70 -8.37
CA TYR A 275 23.19 5.60 -7.89
C TYR A 275 23.69 7.00 -7.55
N ILE A 276 24.81 7.11 -6.83
CA ILE A 276 25.40 8.42 -6.52
C ILE A 276 26.04 9.08 -7.74
N GLY A 277 26.42 8.30 -8.75
CA GLY A 277 26.92 8.77 -10.05
C GLY A 277 25.86 9.51 -10.89
N ARG A 278 24.58 9.39 -10.53
CA ARG A 278 23.49 10.17 -11.16
C ARG A 278 23.40 11.60 -10.62
N MET A 279 24.03 11.90 -9.48
CA MET A 279 24.04 13.23 -8.89
C MET A 279 24.80 14.21 -9.79
N ASP A 280 24.26 15.40 -9.96
CA ASP A 280 25.02 16.51 -10.55
C ASP A 280 26.14 16.99 -9.61
N GLU A 281 26.95 17.92 -10.08
CA GLU A 281 28.08 18.45 -9.32
C GLU A 281 27.66 19.09 -7.99
N GLY A 282 26.54 19.83 -7.96
CA GLY A 282 26.02 20.49 -6.75
C GLY A 282 25.46 19.48 -5.74
N GLN A 283 24.66 18.52 -6.22
CA GLN A 283 24.12 17.43 -5.40
C GLN A 283 25.25 16.58 -4.83
N ARG A 284 26.25 16.24 -5.64
CA ARG A 284 27.40 15.45 -5.21
C ARG A 284 28.26 16.19 -4.20
N ALA A 285 28.51 17.46 -4.40
CA ALA A 285 29.28 18.29 -3.46
C ALA A 285 28.58 18.38 -2.09
N ALA A 286 27.26 18.55 -2.06
CA ALA A 286 26.48 18.56 -0.82
C ALA A 286 26.53 17.18 -0.11
N TRP A 287 26.41 16.11 -0.87
CA TRP A 287 26.50 14.73 -0.39
C TRP A 287 27.85 14.42 0.24
N ASP A 288 28.93 14.67 -0.48
CA ASP A 288 30.29 14.41 -0.02
C ASP A 288 30.68 15.28 1.19
N LYS A 289 30.25 16.53 1.23
CA LYS A 289 30.42 17.42 2.38
C LYS A 289 29.74 16.86 3.64
N PHE A 290 28.57 16.24 3.51
CA PHE A 290 27.84 15.68 4.63
C PHE A 290 28.39 14.32 5.06
N TYR A 291 28.52 13.36 4.14
CA TYR A 291 28.93 12.00 4.47
C TYR A 291 30.43 11.84 4.71
N GLY A 292 31.28 12.67 4.08
CA GLY A 292 32.75 12.56 4.22
C GLY A 292 33.21 12.52 5.68
N PRO A 293 32.85 13.52 6.52
CA PRO A 293 33.23 13.50 7.94
C PRO A 293 32.68 12.30 8.73
N ILE A 294 31.49 11.79 8.37
CA ILE A 294 30.88 10.61 9.00
C ILE A 294 31.65 9.34 8.65
N ILE A 295 32.05 9.22 7.39
CA ILE A 295 32.85 8.10 6.89
C ILE A 295 34.22 8.10 7.59
N ASP A 296 34.90 9.22 7.64
CA ASP A 296 36.21 9.37 8.29
C ASP A 296 36.14 9.01 9.79
N ASP A 297 35.13 9.51 10.50
CA ASP A 297 34.92 9.22 11.93
C ASP A 297 34.62 7.75 12.17
N PHE A 298 33.75 7.13 11.33
CA PHE A 298 33.41 5.71 11.42
C PHE A 298 34.65 4.81 11.29
N TYR A 299 35.44 4.99 10.23
CA TYR A 299 36.63 4.14 10.01
C TYR A 299 37.74 4.43 11.01
N LYS A 300 37.85 5.64 11.54
CA LYS A 300 38.77 5.98 12.61
C LYS A 300 38.38 5.32 13.94
N LYS A 301 37.09 5.33 14.30
CA LYS A 301 36.57 4.72 15.54
C LYS A 301 36.52 3.20 15.45
N ASN A 302 36.23 2.67 14.26
CA ASN A 302 36.09 1.25 13.95
C ASN A 302 35.23 0.48 14.98
N PRO A 303 33.96 0.87 15.19
CA PRO A 303 33.11 0.25 16.20
C PRO A 303 32.93 -1.24 15.93
N GLN A 304 32.79 -2.04 17.00
CA GLN A 304 32.64 -3.48 16.94
C GLN A 304 31.47 -3.98 17.80
N GLY A 305 30.98 -5.19 17.53
CA GLY A 305 29.98 -5.86 18.36
C GLY A 305 28.71 -5.02 18.53
N LYS A 306 28.25 -4.82 19.77
CA LYS A 306 27.04 -4.06 20.08
C LYS A 306 27.14 -2.58 19.72
N GLU A 307 28.35 -2.00 19.77
CA GLU A 307 28.57 -0.60 19.35
C GLU A 307 28.34 -0.46 17.83
N LEU A 308 28.87 -1.37 17.03
CA LEU A 308 28.62 -1.41 15.59
C LEU A 308 27.14 -1.64 15.28
N ALA A 309 26.48 -2.55 15.97
CA ALA A 309 25.06 -2.82 15.81
C ALA A 309 24.21 -1.56 16.06
N ASN A 310 24.46 -0.86 17.17
CA ASN A 310 23.79 0.40 17.46
C ASN A 310 24.13 1.48 16.43
N TRP A 311 25.39 1.61 16.01
CA TRP A 311 25.78 2.57 14.99
C TRP A 311 25.06 2.34 13.65
N LYS A 312 24.98 1.09 13.20
CA LYS A 312 24.23 0.71 11.99
C LYS A 312 22.76 1.11 12.09
N PHE A 313 22.12 0.78 13.22
CA PHE A 313 20.72 1.14 13.47
C PHE A 313 20.51 2.65 13.45
N GLN A 314 21.36 3.44 14.16
CA GLN A 314 21.26 4.90 14.17
C GLN A 314 21.40 5.50 12.78
N ARG A 315 22.33 4.99 11.96
CA ARG A 315 22.49 5.50 10.58
C ARG A 315 21.30 5.14 9.71
N TYR A 316 20.84 3.92 9.78
CA TYR A 316 19.69 3.40 9.06
C TYR A 316 18.42 4.21 9.35
N ILE A 317 18.05 4.34 10.62
CA ILE A 317 16.80 5.02 11.01
C ILE A 317 16.81 6.51 10.63
N ARG A 318 17.97 7.20 10.77
CA ARG A 318 18.09 8.60 10.38
C ARG A 318 17.90 8.79 8.88
N ASP A 319 18.55 7.96 8.06
CA ASP A 319 18.44 8.07 6.60
C ASP A 319 17.04 7.73 6.11
N TYR A 320 16.38 6.74 6.73
CA TYR A 320 14.97 6.44 6.48
C TYR A 320 14.08 7.65 6.78
N MET A 321 14.19 8.24 7.97
CA MET A 321 13.39 9.40 8.39
C MET A 321 13.60 10.64 7.51
N LYS A 322 14.79 10.85 6.96
CA LYS A 322 15.07 11.94 6.01
C LYS A 322 14.29 11.78 4.71
N THR A 323 14.13 10.55 4.24
CA THR A 323 13.30 10.28 3.06
C THR A 323 11.81 10.43 3.36
N VAL A 324 11.36 10.02 4.57
CA VAL A 324 9.99 10.30 5.05
C VAL A 324 9.71 11.80 5.10
N LYS A 325 10.68 12.61 5.57
CA LYS A 325 10.51 14.06 5.62
C LYS A 325 10.22 14.68 4.25
N SER A 326 10.99 14.27 3.24
CA SER A 326 10.74 14.71 1.86
C SER A 326 9.36 14.29 1.36
N LEU A 327 8.93 13.11 1.74
CA LEU A 327 7.61 12.59 1.37
C LEU A 327 6.48 13.36 2.06
N ASP A 328 6.57 13.59 3.37
CA ASP A 328 5.58 14.35 4.12
C ASP A 328 5.39 15.77 3.55
N ASP A 329 6.49 16.45 3.23
CA ASP A 329 6.44 17.77 2.60
C ASP A 329 5.71 17.74 1.24
N ASN A 330 5.95 16.72 0.45
CA ASN A 330 5.32 16.56 -0.86
C ASN A 330 3.83 16.18 -0.77
N VAL A 331 3.44 15.39 0.23
CA VAL A 331 2.01 15.16 0.54
C VAL A 331 1.34 16.48 0.92
N GLY A 332 2.01 17.32 1.70
CA GLY A 332 1.54 18.68 2.03
C GLY A 332 1.26 19.52 0.80
N ARG A 333 2.16 19.49 -0.20
CA ARG A 333 1.98 20.22 -1.47
C ARG A 333 0.74 19.77 -2.24
N VAL A 334 0.47 18.45 -2.29
CA VAL A 334 -0.74 17.92 -2.93
C VAL A 334 -2.00 18.38 -2.20
N LEU A 335 -2.02 18.31 -0.86
CA LEU A 335 -3.16 18.76 -0.06
C LEU A 335 -3.42 20.26 -0.21
N ASP A 336 -2.36 21.08 -0.21
CA ASP A 336 -2.47 22.53 -0.39
C ASP A 336 -3.01 22.86 -1.78
N TYR A 337 -2.51 22.20 -2.83
CA TYR A 337 -3.05 22.35 -4.19
C TYR A 337 -4.55 22.02 -4.25
N LEU A 338 -4.97 20.88 -3.72
CA LEU A 338 -6.38 20.48 -3.74
C LEU A 338 -7.27 21.49 -2.99
N LYS A 339 -6.77 22.03 -1.87
CA LYS A 339 -7.46 23.04 -1.08
C LYS A 339 -7.57 24.37 -1.82
N GLU A 340 -6.47 24.87 -2.37
CA GLU A 340 -6.39 26.14 -3.11
C GLU A 340 -7.29 26.14 -4.37
N LYS A 341 -7.40 24.99 -5.04
CA LYS A 341 -8.27 24.80 -6.21
C LYS A 341 -9.71 24.50 -5.86
N GLY A 342 -10.08 24.40 -4.58
CA GLY A 342 -11.43 24.06 -4.13
C GLY A 342 -11.83 22.63 -4.48
N LEU A 343 -10.88 21.74 -4.74
CA LEU A 343 -11.11 20.34 -5.11
C LEU A 343 -11.26 19.42 -3.90
N LEU A 344 -10.67 19.77 -2.76
CA LEU A 344 -10.58 18.90 -1.58
C LEU A 344 -11.95 18.43 -1.08
N ASP A 345 -12.94 19.32 -1.09
CA ASP A 345 -14.32 19.02 -0.67
C ASP A 345 -15.02 17.93 -1.51
N ASN A 346 -14.56 17.69 -2.73
CA ASN A 346 -15.09 16.66 -3.63
C ASN A 346 -14.09 15.56 -3.95
N THR A 347 -13.04 15.41 -3.15
CA THR A 347 -11.96 14.47 -3.41
C THR A 347 -11.75 13.54 -2.21
N LEU A 348 -11.76 12.23 -2.44
CA LEU A 348 -11.19 11.27 -1.51
C LEU A 348 -9.67 11.31 -1.68
N VAL A 349 -8.95 11.66 -0.61
CA VAL A 349 -7.49 11.54 -0.57
C VAL A 349 -7.13 10.34 0.28
N VAL A 350 -6.43 9.39 -0.31
CA VAL A 350 -5.95 8.17 0.36
C VAL A 350 -4.44 8.22 0.42
N TYR A 351 -3.88 7.92 1.59
CA TYR A 351 -2.47 7.66 1.77
C TYR A 351 -2.25 6.28 2.36
N THR A 352 -1.36 5.51 1.75
CA THR A 352 -0.97 4.16 2.19
C THR A 352 0.46 3.83 1.74
N SER A 353 0.97 2.68 2.19
CA SER A 353 2.18 2.05 1.67
C SER A 353 1.85 0.71 1.02
N ASP A 354 2.70 0.23 0.13
CA ASP A 354 2.52 -1.08 -0.49
C ASP A 354 2.76 -2.24 0.50
N GLN A 355 3.50 -2.02 1.60
CA GLN A 355 3.61 -2.92 2.76
C GLN A 355 4.17 -2.18 3.98
N GLY A 356 4.23 -2.88 5.12
CA GLY A 356 4.98 -2.46 6.29
C GLY A 356 6.50 -2.66 6.11
N PHE A 357 7.29 -2.36 7.16
CA PHE A 357 8.74 -2.43 7.10
C PHE A 357 9.35 -2.54 8.49
N TYR A 358 10.39 -3.37 8.67
CA TYR A 358 11.09 -3.50 9.95
C TYR A 358 12.03 -2.33 10.19
N MET A 359 11.89 -1.69 11.33
CA MET A 359 12.76 -0.60 11.80
C MET A 359 13.66 -1.05 12.95
N GLY A 360 14.18 -2.28 12.85
CA GLY A 360 15.05 -2.88 13.85
C GLY A 360 14.37 -3.92 14.74
N GLU A 361 13.05 -4.09 14.65
CA GLU A 361 12.36 -5.20 15.31
C GLU A 361 12.95 -6.52 14.82
N HIS A 362 13.11 -7.49 15.72
CA HIS A 362 13.81 -8.75 15.48
C HIS A 362 15.28 -8.59 14.99
N GLY A 363 15.85 -7.38 15.07
CA GLY A 363 17.15 -7.05 14.50
C GLY A 363 17.15 -6.88 12.98
N TRP A 364 15.99 -6.69 12.36
CA TRP A 364 15.80 -6.72 10.91
C TRP A 364 15.59 -5.34 10.28
N PHE A 365 15.82 -5.32 9.00
CA PHE A 365 15.32 -4.33 8.03
C PHE A 365 14.62 -5.09 6.90
N ASP A 366 13.97 -4.39 5.95
CA ASP A 366 13.14 -5.00 4.89
C ASP A 366 11.74 -5.45 5.39
N LYS A 367 11.10 -6.42 4.74
CA LYS A 367 9.71 -6.87 4.94
C LYS A 367 9.59 -8.38 4.71
N ARG A 368 8.52 -8.89 4.07
CA ARG A 368 8.31 -10.26 3.54
C ARG A 368 7.62 -11.21 4.49
N PHE A 369 8.03 -11.31 5.76
CA PHE A 369 7.35 -12.17 6.72
C PHE A 369 5.90 -11.72 6.98
N MET A 370 5.05 -12.68 7.38
CA MET A 370 3.69 -12.39 7.82
C MET A 370 3.63 -11.75 9.24
N TYR A 371 4.75 -11.31 9.82
CA TYR A 371 4.78 -10.62 11.10
C TYR A 371 4.18 -9.21 10.99
N GLU A 372 3.69 -8.69 12.13
CA GLU A 372 2.93 -7.43 12.12
C GLU A 372 3.67 -6.28 11.47
N GLU A 373 4.97 -6.09 11.73
CA GLU A 373 5.75 -4.98 11.18
C GLU A 373 5.83 -4.97 9.65
N SER A 374 5.81 -6.16 9.04
CA SER A 374 5.86 -6.35 7.59
C SER A 374 4.48 -6.33 6.95
N MET A 375 3.51 -6.99 7.59
CA MET A 375 2.17 -7.16 7.05
C MET A 375 1.28 -5.93 7.26
N HIS A 376 1.44 -5.21 8.40
CA HIS A 376 0.67 -4.03 8.75
C HIS A 376 1.14 -2.81 7.94
N THR A 377 0.21 -2.16 7.23
CA THR A 377 0.49 -0.98 6.41
C THR A 377 -0.33 0.21 6.89
N PRO A 378 0.21 1.44 6.86
CA PRO A 378 -0.59 2.61 7.17
C PRO A 378 -1.71 2.79 6.17
N LEU A 379 -2.87 3.25 6.63
CA LEU A 379 -3.99 3.65 5.80
C LEU A 379 -4.72 4.81 6.47
N ILE A 380 -4.63 5.99 5.87
CA ILE A 380 -5.35 7.19 6.29
C ILE A 380 -6.09 7.79 5.09
N MET A 381 -7.28 8.33 5.36
CA MET A 381 -8.12 8.90 4.29
C MET A 381 -8.72 10.23 4.73
N CYS A 382 -8.53 11.29 3.92
CA CYS A 382 -9.32 12.51 4.02
C CYS A 382 -10.59 12.33 3.17
N LEU A 383 -11.75 12.48 3.81
CA LEU A 383 -13.04 12.15 3.20
C LEU A 383 -13.66 13.37 2.52
N PRO A 384 -14.30 13.21 1.36
CA PRO A 384 -15.02 14.29 0.70
C PRO A 384 -16.29 14.68 1.48
N LYS A 385 -16.84 15.85 1.21
CA LYS A 385 -18.12 16.30 1.80
C LYS A 385 -19.25 15.32 1.52
N GLY A 386 -19.95 14.94 2.58
CA GLY A 386 -20.99 13.91 2.58
C GLY A 386 -20.61 12.67 3.38
N PHE A 387 -19.36 12.61 3.83
CA PHE A 387 -18.88 11.63 4.80
C PHE A 387 -18.52 12.39 6.08
N ASP A 388 -19.24 12.09 7.17
CA ASP A 388 -19.04 12.76 8.47
C ASP A 388 -18.14 11.97 9.43
N ARG A 389 -17.69 10.77 9.02
CA ARG A 389 -16.83 9.89 9.84
C ARG A 389 -15.47 10.52 10.04
N LYS A 390 -15.00 10.53 11.30
CA LYS A 390 -13.64 10.92 11.69
C LYS A 390 -13.08 9.96 12.72
N GLY A 391 -11.74 9.93 12.82
CA GLY A 391 -11.02 9.16 13.83
C GLY A 391 -10.76 7.72 13.41
N ASP A 392 -10.58 6.84 14.39
CA ASP A 392 -10.09 5.49 14.14
C ASP A 392 -11.16 4.53 13.64
N ILE A 393 -10.73 3.65 12.74
CA ILE A 393 -11.47 2.49 12.25
C ILE A 393 -10.63 1.26 12.60
N GLY A 394 -11.17 0.39 13.46
CA GLY A 394 -10.48 -0.77 14.01
C GLY A 394 -10.80 -2.10 13.33
N GLU A 395 -11.69 -2.10 12.33
CA GLU A 395 -12.04 -3.28 11.57
C GLU A 395 -10.84 -3.80 10.76
N LEU A 396 -10.72 -5.14 10.60
CA LEU A 396 -9.69 -5.76 9.77
C LEU A 396 -9.91 -5.41 8.30
N VAL A 397 -8.96 -4.70 7.70
CA VAL A 397 -8.97 -4.34 6.28
C VAL A 397 -7.70 -4.81 5.58
N GLN A 398 -7.76 -5.00 4.28
CA GLN A 398 -6.65 -5.50 3.50
C GLN A 398 -6.50 -4.71 2.20
N ASN A 399 -5.31 -4.64 1.63
CA ASN A 399 -5.03 -3.86 0.42
C ASN A 399 -5.87 -4.24 -0.81
N ILE A 400 -6.48 -5.43 -0.84
CA ILE A 400 -7.46 -5.83 -1.86
C ILE A 400 -8.80 -5.07 -1.77
N ASP A 401 -9.05 -4.37 -0.66
CA ASP A 401 -10.29 -3.62 -0.41
C ASP A 401 -10.32 -2.25 -1.10
N TYR A 402 -9.18 -1.77 -1.59
CA TYR A 402 -9.10 -0.42 -2.18
C TYR A 402 -9.83 -0.36 -3.53
N ALA A 403 -9.64 -1.36 -4.39
CA ALA A 403 -10.30 -1.42 -5.69
C ALA A 403 -11.84 -1.36 -5.57
N PRO A 404 -12.52 -2.24 -4.80
CA PRO A 404 -13.97 -2.17 -4.65
C PRO A 404 -14.44 -0.87 -3.97
N THR A 405 -13.63 -0.28 -3.09
CA THR A 405 -13.94 1.02 -2.45
C THR A 405 -13.98 2.15 -3.47
N PHE A 406 -12.98 2.25 -4.33
CA PHE A 406 -12.92 3.29 -5.36
C PHE A 406 -14.04 3.13 -6.39
N LEU A 407 -14.37 1.90 -6.76
CA LEU A 407 -15.47 1.61 -7.67
C LEU A 407 -16.82 2.00 -7.07
N GLU A 408 -17.10 1.64 -5.82
CA GLU A 408 -18.36 2.00 -5.15
C GLU A 408 -18.51 3.52 -5.00
N LEU A 409 -17.45 4.23 -4.62
CA LEU A 409 -17.44 5.70 -4.53
C LEU A 409 -17.72 6.38 -5.89
N ALA A 410 -17.25 5.76 -6.96
CA ALA A 410 -17.50 6.23 -8.32
C ALA A 410 -18.88 5.83 -8.86
N GLY A 411 -19.68 5.08 -8.11
CA GLY A 411 -20.97 4.56 -8.57
C GLY A 411 -20.85 3.41 -9.57
N VAL A 412 -19.70 2.78 -9.63
CA VAL A 412 -19.42 1.64 -10.53
C VAL A 412 -19.78 0.35 -9.81
N LYS A 413 -20.53 -0.52 -10.48
CA LYS A 413 -20.80 -1.86 -9.93
C LYS A 413 -19.49 -2.61 -9.73
N VAL A 414 -19.25 -3.07 -8.50
CA VAL A 414 -18.10 -3.91 -8.19
C VAL A 414 -18.25 -5.28 -8.86
N PRO A 415 -17.31 -5.72 -9.68
CA PRO A 415 -17.32 -7.05 -10.29
C PRO A 415 -17.28 -8.17 -9.26
N GLU A 416 -17.95 -9.29 -9.57
CA GLU A 416 -18.08 -10.44 -8.65
C GLU A 416 -16.75 -11.18 -8.40
N ASP A 417 -15.78 -11.04 -9.29
CA ASP A 417 -14.46 -11.66 -9.19
C ASP A 417 -13.45 -10.82 -8.37
N ILE A 418 -13.83 -9.62 -7.92
CA ILE A 418 -13.08 -8.86 -6.91
C ILE A 418 -13.25 -9.53 -5.56
N GLN A 419 -12.14 -9.79 -4.88
CA GLN A 419 -12.11 -10.55 -3.62
C GLN A 419 -12.13 -9.64 -2.38
N GLY A 420 -11.81 -8.35 -2.55
CA GLY A 420 -11.86 -7.35 -1.50
C GLY A 420 -13.28 -6.92 -1.13
N LEU A 421 -13.40 -6.27 0.03
CA LEU A 421 -14.65 -5.65 0.50
C LEU A 421 -14.54 -4.13 0.38
N SER A 422 -15.63 -3.48 -0.06
CA SER A 422 -15.63 -2.01 -0.07
C SER A 422 -15.60 -1.45 1.35
N LEU A 423 -14.74 -0.46 1.57
CA LEU A 423 -14.62 0.28 2.83
C LEU A 423 -15.72 1.35 2.99
N VAL A 424 -16.52 1.63 1.96
CA VAL A 424 -17.53 2.69 1.99
C VAL A 424 -18.50 2.58 3.17
N PRO A 425 -19.00 1.40 3.57
CA PRO A 425 -19.80 1.29 4.78
C PRO A 425 -19.09 1.78 6.03
N LEU A 426 -17.80 1.39 6.22
CA LEU A 426 -16.98 1.84 7.35
C LEU A 426 -16.76 3.36 7.32
N LEU A 427 -16.54 3.94 6.12
CA LEU A 427 -16.40 5.39 5.93
C LEU A 427 -17.69 6.16 6.22
N LYS A 428 -18.84 5.50 6.12
CA LYS A 428 -20.16 6.04 6.53
C LYS A 428 -20.45 5.82 8.02
N GLY A 429 -19.56 5.15 8.76
CA GLY A 429 -19.77 4.82 10.16
C GLY A 429 -20.64 3.59 10.40
N GLU A 430 -20.92 2.83 9.36
CA GLU A 430 -21.65 1.56 9.45
C GLU A 430 -20.70 0.44 9.89
N ARG A 431 -21.23 -0.58 10.57
CA ARG A 431 -20.51 -1.79 10.95
C ARG A 431 -21.27 -3.00 10.45
N PRO A 432 -21.00 -3.48 9.24
CA PRO A 432 -21.66 -4.67 8.70
C PRO A 432 -21.45 -5.88 9.60
N GLU A 433 -22.52 -6.58 9.95
CA GLU A 433 -22.45 -7.76 10.83
C GLU A 433 -21.60 -8.89 10.25
N ASN A 434 -21.53 -8.98 8.93
CA ASN A 434 -20.75 -9.96 8.18
C ASN A 434 -19.35 -9.44 7.79
N TRP A 435 -18.83 -8.38 8.43
CA TRP A 435 -17.47 -7.97 8.17
C TRP A 435 -16.48 -9.07 8.53
N ARG A 436 -15.40 -9.18 7.76
CA ARG A 436 -14.39 -10.24 7.97
C ARG A 436 -13.80 -10.21 9.38
N LYS A 437 -13.51 -11.42 9.90
CA LYS A 437 -12.90 -11.63 11.22
C LYS A 437 -11.48 -12.18 11.12
N SER A 438 -11.05 -12.47 9.91
CA SER A 438 -9.74 -13.03 9.61
C SER A 438 -9.22 -12.51 8.27
N LEU A 439 -7.89 -12.55 8.11
CA LEU A 439 -7.18 -12.19 6.91
C LEU A 439 -6.34 -13.36 6.43
N TYR A 440 -6.32 -13.56 5.12
CA TYR A 440 -5.41 -14.49 4.46
C TYR A 440 -4.18 -13.75 3.96
N TYR A 441 -3.01 -14.37 4.12
CA TYR A 441 -1.73 -13.89 3.64
C TYR A 441 -0.98 -15.00 2.93
N HIS A 442 -0.22 -14.68 1.85
CA HIS A 442 0.63 -15.66 1.19
C HIS A 442 1.84 -14.99 0.53
N PHE A 443 3.04 -15.42 0.92
CA PHE A 443 4.33 -15.03 0.37
C PHE A 443 4.95 -16.19 -0.43
N TYR A 444 5.31 -15.95 -1.70
CA TYR A 444 5.69 -17.00 -2.65
C TYR A 444 7.17 -17.00 -3.05
N GLU A 445 7.88 -15.87 -2.83
CA GLU A 445 9.20 -15.63 -3.38
C GLU A 445 10.31 -16.34 -2.59
N TYR A 446 10.82 -17.45 -3.13
CA TYR A 446 11.99 -18.15 -2.59
C TYR A 446 12.55 -19.12 -3.64
N PRO A 447 13.91 -19.29 -3.75
CA PRO A 447 14.95 -18.46 -3.11
C PRO A 447 15.06 -17.08 -3.78
N ALA A 448 15.29 -16.04 -2.99
CA ALA A 448 15.40 -14.66 -3.46
C ALA A 448 16.22 -13.82 -2.48
N GLU A 449 16.28 -12.51 -2.70
CA GLU A 449 16.91 -11.57 -1.77
C GLU A 449 16.34 -11.75 -0.36
N HIS A 450 17.18 -11.72 0.66
CA HIS A 450 16.86 -11.92 2.08
C HIS A 450 16.45 -13.34 2.50
N MET A 451 16.38 -14.30 1.59
CA MET A 451 16.18 -15.75 1.87
C MET A 451 15.01 -16.08 2.79
N VAL A 452 13.95 -15.26 2.75
CA VAL A 452 12.71 -15.53 3.50
C VAL A 452 11.96 -16.69 2.87
N LYS A 453 11.64 -17.70 3.67
CA LYS A 453 10.96 -18.92 3.21
C LYS A 453 9.52 -18.65 2.78
N ARG A 454 9.00 -19.42 1.80
CA ARG A 454 7.59 -19.37 1.41
C ARG A 454 6.69 -19.69 2.58
N HIS A 455 5.64 -18.92 2.75
CA HIS A 455 4.69 -19.15 3.83
C HIS A 455 3.33 -18.55 3.51
N TYR A 456 2.33 -19.12 4.11
CA TYR A 456 0.96 -18.58 4.14
C TYR A 456 0.40 -18.66 5.54
N GLY A 457 -0.70 -17.96 5.78
CA GLY A 457 -1.29 -17.99 7.11
C GLY A 457 -2.62 -17.29 7.21
N VAL A 458 -3.17 -17.36 8.41
CA VAL A 458 -4.38 -16.66 8.83
C VAL A 458 -4.09 -15.77 10.02
N ARG A 459 -4.59 -14.54 9.96
CA ARG A 459 -4.54 -13.57 11.07
C ARG A 459 -5.98 -13.22 11.47
N THR A 460 -6.33 -13.44 12.73
CA THR A 460 -7.57 -12.97 13.37
C THR A 460 -7.27 -11.73 14.23
N GLU A 461 -8.25 -11.17 14.94
CA GLU A 461 -7.98 -10.06 15.87
C GLU A 461 -6.96 -10.41 16.96
N ARG A 462 -6.89 -11.67 17.37
CA ARG A 462 -6.04 -12.12 18.48
C ARG A 462 -4.93 -13.06 18.08
N TYR A 463 -5.16 -13.97 17.16
CA TYR A 463 -4.21 -15.03 16.84
C TYR A 463 -3.71 -14.92 15.41
N LYS A 464 -2.47 -15.34 15.22
CA LYS A 464 -1.86 -15.53 13.93
C LYS A 464 -1.28 -16.93 13.83
N LEU A 465 -1.65 -17.66 12.77
CA LEU A 465 -1.10 -18.96 12.44
C LEU A 465 -0.40 -18.88 11.09
N ILE A 466 0.87 -19.27 11.05
CA ILE A 466 1.72 -19.22 9.84
C ILE A 466 2.20 -20.65 9.54
N HIS A 467 2.18 -21.04 8.27
CA HIS A 467 2.80 -22.26 7.78
C HIS A 467 3.88 -21.93 6.77
N PHE A 468 5.12 -22.25 7.09
CA PHE A 468 6.24 -22.27 6.16
C PHE A 468 6.26 -23.63 5.47
N TYR A 469 6.25 -23.66 4.15
CA TYR A 469 6.03 -24.86 3.36
C TYR A 469 7.07 -25.03 2.24
N ASN A 470 7.18 -26.22 1.68
CA ASN A 470 8.12 -26.65 0.64
C ASN A 470 9.60 -26.61 1.06
N ASP A 471 10.07 -25.43 1.46
CA ASP A 471 11.49 -25.21 1.76
C ASP A 471 11.85 -25.68 3.17
N ILE A 472 10.89 -25.60 4.07
CA ILE A 472 10.81 -26.18 5.41
C ILE A 472 9.35 -26.51 5.69
N ASP A 473 9.07 -27.41 6.63
CA ASP A 473 7.72 -27.71 7.12
C ASP A 473 7.63 -27.26 8.58
N GLU A 474 7.20 -26.00 8.78
CA GLU A 474 7.22 -25.36 10.09
C GLU A 474 5.94 -24.55 10.31
N TRP A 475 5.38 -24.69 11.53
CA TRP A 475 4.23 -23.92 11.94
C TRP A 475 4.59 -22.96 13.07
N GLU A 476 4.09 -21.75 12.97
CA GLU A 476 4.18 -20.74 14.02
C GLU A 476 2.78 -20.28 14.43
N LEU A 477 2.55 -20.17 15.74
CA LEU A 477 1.32 -19.64 16.33
C LEU A 477 1.65 -18.54 17.32
N TYR A 478 1.00 -17.38 17.16
CA TYR A 478 1.17 -16.23 18.04
C TYR A 478 -0.17 -15.79 18.65
N ASP A 479 -0.18 -15.45 19.94
CA ASP A 479 -1.24 -14.72 20.62
C ASP A 479 -0.87 -13.23 20.61
N LEU A 480 -1.35 -12.46 19.65
CA LEU A 480 -1.01 -11.05 19.44
C LEU A 480 -1.41 -10.14 20.59
N GLN A 481 -2.33 -10.58 21.47
CA GLN A 481 -2.69 -9.85 22.68
C GLN A 481 -1.66 -10.03 23.80
N ALA A 482 -1.10 -11.23 23.93
CA ALA A 482 -0.11 -11.56 24.94
C ALA A 482 1.33 -11.30 24.48
N ASP A 483 1.56 -11.40 23.19
CA ASP A 483 2.86 -11.25 22.52
C ASP A 483 2.71 -10.47 21.20
N PRO A 484 2.49 -9.14 21.28
CA PRO A 484 2.25 -8.30 20.10
C PRO A 484 3.48 -8.15 19.19
N THR A 485 4.65 -8.57 19.64
CA THR A 485 5.92 -8.54 18.91
C THR A 485 6.36 -9.89 18.38
N GLU A 486 5.49 -10.91 18.47
CA GLU A 486 5.66 -12.23 17.87
C GLU A 486 7.01 -12.93 18.19
N MET A 487 7.43 -12.80 19.46
CA MET A 487 8.68 -13.36 19.95
C MET A 487 8.59 -14.85 20.32
N ARG A 488 7.39 -15.34 20.63
CA ARG A 488 7.18 -16.65 21.20
C ARG A 488 6.26 -17.49 20.33
N ASN A 489 6.83 -18.39 19.53
CA ASN A 489 6.04 -19.41 18.86
C ASN A 489 5.44 -20.38 19.90
N ILE A 490 4.11 -20.37 20.03
CA ILE A 490 3.37 -21.25 20.93
C ILE A 490 2.72 -22.45 20.22
N TYR A 491 3.01 -22.68 18.94
CA TYR A 491 2.50 -23.83 18.20
C TYR A 491 2.96 -25.13 18.86
N GLY A 492 2.03 -26.06 19.07
CA GLY A 492 2.33 -27.35 19.70
C GLY A 492 2.55 -27.32 21.22
N GLN A 493 2.39 -26.16 21.86
CA GLN A 493 2.44 -26.08 23.33
C GLN A 493 1.13 -26.60 23.94
N PRO A 494 1.17 -27.22 25.13
CA PRO A 494 -0.02 -27.70 25.82
C PRO A 494 -1.07 -26.58 25.99
N GLY A 495 -2.32 -26.89 25.60
CA GLY A 495 -3.46 -25.96 25.69
C GLY A 495 -3.69 -25.11 24.44
N THR A 496 -2.91 -25.30 23.38
CA THR A 496 -3.10 -24.60 22.08
C THR A 496 -3.84 -25.45 21.04
N GLU A 497 -4.14 -26.71 21.33
CA GLU A 497 -4.66 -27.69 20.38
C GLU A 497 -5.97 -27.24 19.72
N ASP A 498 -6.90 -26.74 20.52
CA ASP A 498 -8.22 -26.29 20.02
C ASP A 498 -8.06 -25.01 19.18
N ILE A 499 -7.20 -24.08 19.58
CA ILE A 499 -6.89 -22.84 18.84
C ILE A 499 -6.27 -23.19 17.47
N VAL A 500 -5.28 -24.09 17.45
CA VAL A 500 -4.64 -24.56 16.20
C VAL A 500 -5.67 -25.19 15.28
N LYS A 501 -6.56 -26.04 15.81
CA LYS A 501 -7.61 -26.68 15.01
C LYS A 501 -8.59 -25.68 14.41
N GLU A 502 -9.02 -24.69 15.20
CA GLU A 502 -9.92 -23.63 14.75
C GLU A 502 -9.25 -22.79 13.64
N LEU A 503 -8.01 -22.34 13.86
CA LEU A 503 -7.28 -21.54 12.88
C LEU A 503 -6.93 -22.31 11.60
N LYS A 504 -6.62 -23.59 11.68
CA LYS A 504 -6.43 -24.44 10.48
C LYS A 504 -7.74 -24.62 9.69
N THR A 505 -8.87 -24.72 10.38
CA THR A 505 -10.19 -24.76 9.72
C THR A 505 -10.48 -23.43 9.00
N GLU A 506 -10.25 -22.30 9.66
CA GLU A 506 -10.42 -20.98 9.09
C GLU A 506 -9.47 -20.76 7.91
N LEU A 507 -8.19 -21.13 8.05
CA LEU A 507 -7.20 -21.05 6.98
C LEU A 507 -7.62 -21.82 5.74
N THR A 508 -8.12 -23.06 5.92
CA THR A 508 -8.63 -23.87 4.82
C THR A 508 -9.84 -23.21 4.14
N ALA A 509 -10.76 -22.66 4.92
CA ALA A 509 -11.91 -21.93 4.38
C ALA A 509 -11.50 -20.72 3.56
N LEU A 510 -10.50 -19.95 4.02
CA LEU A 510 -9.96 -18.79 3.28
C LEU A 510 -9.25 -19.21 1.99
N GLN A 511 -8.46 -20.29 2.01
CA GLN A 511 -7.81 -20.84 0.81
C GLN A 511 -8.83 -21.32 -0.22
N GLU A 512 -9.95 -21.90 0.22
CA GLU A 512 -11.06 -22.27 -0.66
C GLU A 512 -11.79 -21.05 -1.19
N GLN A 513 -12.08 -20.08 -0.34
CA GLN A 513 -12.74 -18.83 -0.71
C GLN A 513 -11.96 -18.07 -1.78
N TYR A 514 -10.64 -17.97 -1.64
CA TYR A 514 -9.78 -17.24 -2.57
C TYR A 514 -9.25 -18.11 -3.72
N ASN A 515 -9.62 -19.40 -3.73
CA ASN A 515 -9.20 -20.38 -4.72
C ASN A 515 -7.67 -20.44 -4.86
N ASP A 516 -6.96 -20.48 -3.72
CA ASP A 516 -5.52 -20.64 -3.71
C ASP A 516 -5.14 -22.09 -4.07
N PRO A 517 -4.30 -22.31 -5.11
CA PRO A 517 -3.87 -23.67 -5.49
C PRO A 517 -2.96 -24.33 -4.45
N VAL A 518 -2.27 -23.54 -3.63
CA VAL A 518 -1.44 -24.03 -2.51
C VAL A 518 -2.33 -24.20 -1.29
N ARG A 519 -3.08 -25.29 -1.25
CA ARG A 519 -3.95 -25.61 -0.12
C ARG A 519 -3.19 -26.47 0.90
N PHE A 520 -3.43 -26.22 2.18
CA PHE A 520 -3.00 -27.14 3.21
C PHE A 520 -3.68 -28.50 2.96
N SER A 521 -2.88 -29.47 2.57
CA SER A 521 -3.28 -30.88 2.49
C SER A 521 -2.19 -31.69 3.16
N PRO A 522 -2.53 -32.48 4.20
CA PRO A 522 -1.56 -33.37 4.84
C PRO A 522 -0.91 -34.38 3.88
N GLU A 523 -1.47 -34.55 2.69
CA GLU A 523 -0.96 -35.45 1.64
C GLU A 523 -0.01 -34.71 0.66
N ARG A 524 -0.17 -33.39 0.47
CA ARG A 524 0.68 -32.56 -0.40
C ARG A 524 2.00 -32.18 0.23
N ASP A 525 2.06 -32.05 1.54
CA ASP A 525 3.29 -31.74 2.26
C ASP A 525 4.28 -32.92 2.30
N LYS A 526 3.94 -34.03 1.60
CA LYS A 526 4.77 -35.24 1.48
C LYS A 526 5.36 -35.44 0.07
N GLU A 527 4.96 -34.65 -0.92
CA GLU A 527 5.53 -34.61 -2.27
C GLU A 527 6.54 -33.46 -2.44
#